data_83d34b6b03f56a8517f9074ae066537c
#
_entry.id   83d34b6b03f56a8517f9074ae066537c
#
_cell.length_a   1.000
_cell.length_b   1.000
_cell.length_c   1.000
_cell.angle_alpha   90.00
_cell.angle_beta   90.00
_cell.angle_gamma   90.00
#
_symmetry.space_group_name_H-M   'P 1'
#
loop_
_entity.id
_entity.type
_entity.pdbx_description
1 polymer ?
#
loop_
_entity_poly.entity_id
_entity_poly.type
_entity_poly.pdbx_seq_one_letter_code
_entity_poly.pdbx_strand_id
1 'polypeptide(L)'
;MAAQSYRRASAALLVDVPAGLTGPQQLALAAAGEWLAAHGGFAVWLAGADLPHAARVTVHPVRLPEHVAELVATADDLPVAGPPPATLTYPPVEGRPRADSAAETALESALVEAAWAAGRIWNRRYAARPHYVIDLLWPDERCAVEIDGDEHRGPRKFAHDRRRDVLLQLDGYAVLRFTNHQVLTEPGQVLAHLEQYLRSRRTDAHKEKR
;
A
#
# COMPACT_ATOMS: atom_id res chain seq x y z
N MET A 1 -7.81 -3.36 16.46
CA MET A 1 -7.26 -4.16 15.35
C MET A 1 -6.33 -3.35 14.45
N ALA A 2 -6.71 -2.21 13.87
CA ALA A 2 -5.81 -1.43 12.98
C ALA A 2 -4.51 -0.98 13.67
N ALA A 3 -4.56 -0.42 14.89
CA ALA A 3 -3.35 -0.01 15.63
C ALA A 3 -2.42 -1.18 15.93
N GLN A 4 -2.97 -2.37 16.21
CA GLN A 4 -2.19 -3.59 16.46
C GLN A 4 -1.48 -4.09 15.20
N SER A 5 -2.10 -3.94 14.01
CA SER A 5 -1.48 -4.29 12.73
C SER A 5 -0.21 -3.49 12.46
N TYR A 6 -0.15 -2.25 12.95
CA TYR A 6 1.02 -1.38 12.83
C TYR A 6 1.91 -1.37 14.08
N ARG A 7 1.65 -2.23 15.07
CA ARG A 7 2.36 -2.26 16.37
C ARG A 7 2.42 -0.90 17.04
N ARG A 8 1.35 -0.13 16.97
CA ARG A 8 1.18 1.16 17.63
C ARG A 8 0.21 1.03 18.80
N ALA A 9 0.45 1.79 19.85
CA ALA A 9 -0.44 1.83 21.02
C ALA A 9 -1.76 2.52 20.70
N SER A 10 -1.77 3.41 19.71
CA SER A 10 -2.93 4.18 19.26
C SER A 10 -2.85 4.46 17.76
N ALA A 11 -3.99 4.70 17.14
CA ALA A 11 -4.09 5.18 15.77
C ALA A 11 -5.03 6.38 15.72
N ALA A 12 -4.78 7.31 14.82
CA ALA A 12 -5.64 8.45 14.57
C ALA A 12 -6.08 8.45 13.10
N LEU A 13 -7.31 8.87 12.86
CA LEU A 13 -7.86 9.09 11.54
C LEU A 13 -8.01 10.61 11.35
N LEU A 14 -7.45 11.13 10.28
CA LEU A 14 -7.71 12.50 9.83
C LEU A 14 -8.68 12.41 8.65
N VAL A 15 -9.83 13.06 8.79
CA VAL A 15 -10.89 13.09 7.79
C VAL A 15 -10.99 14.51 7.27
N ASP A 16 -10.81 14.68 5.96
CA ASP A 16 -11.03 15.96 5.31
C ASP A 16 -12.54 16.20 5.13
N VAL A 17 -12.99 17.35 5.61
CA VAL A 17 -14.40 17.75 5.61
C VAL A 17 -14.64 18.71 4.45
N PRO A 18 -15.36 18.28 3.39
CA PRO A 18 -15.63 19.14 2.26
C PRO A 18 -16.59 20.28 2.65
N ALA A 19 -16.46 21.42 2.00
CA ALA A 19 -17.41 22.52 2.12
C ALA A 19 -18.79 22.12 1.56
N GLY A 20 -19.85 22.75 2.09
CA GLY A 20 -21.21 22.61 1.56
C GLY A 20 -22.00 21.39 2.06
N LEU A 21 -21.54 20.70 3.08
CA LEU A 21 -22.31 19.61 3.71
C LEU A 21 -23.62 20.15 4.30
N THR A 22 -24.74 19.49 4.00
CA THR A 22 -26.03 19.78 4.64
C THR A 22 -26.05 19.41 6.11
N GLY A 23 -26.95 19.98 6.90
CA GLY A 23 -27.08 19.68 8.34
C GLY A 23 -27.17 18.16 8.64
N PRO A 24 -28.03 17.39 7.95
CA PRO A 24 -28.07 15.94 8.11
C PRO A 24 -26.73 15.22 7.78
N GLN A 25 -26.01 15.68 6.76
CA GLN A 25 -24.70 15.11 6.41
C GLN A 25 -23.64 15.42 7.46
N GLN A 26 -23.64 16.64 8.03
CA GLN A 26 -22.75 17.00 9.14
C GLN A 26 -23.01 16.14 10.39
N LEU A 27 -24.26 15.89 10.71
CA LEU A 27 -24.65 15.02 11.84
C LEU A 27 -24.24 13.57 11.58
N ALA A 28 -24.45 13.07 10.37
CA ALA A 28 -24.03 11.72 9.98
C ALA A 28 -22.49 11.55 10.05
N LEU A 29 -21.74 12.54 9.58
CA LEU A 29 -20.28 12.54 9.64
C LEU A 29 -19.79 12.51 11.10
N ALA A 30 -20.35 13.37 11.96
CA ALA A 30 -20.02 13.40 13.38
C ALA A 30 -20.34 12.07 14.07
N ALA A 31 -21.51 11.48 13.79
CA ALA A 31 -21.91 10.19 14.34
C ALA A 31 -20.99 9.04 13.88
N ALA A 32 -20.57 9.05 12.61
CA ALA A 32 -19.61 8.08 12.11
C ALA A 32 -18.24 8.20 12.79
N GLY A 33 -17.75 9.43 12.98
CA GLY A 33 -16.53 9.70 13.72
C GLY A 33 -16.56 9.21 15.16
N GLU A 34 -17.65 9.49 15.85
CA GLU A 34 -17.89 9.00 17.23
C GLU A 34 -17.96 7.47 17.29
N TRP A 35 -18.64 6.85 16.35
CA TRP A 35 -18.72 5.39 16.28
C TRP A 35 -17.35 4.75 16.09
N LEU A 36 -16.53 5.31 15.16
CA LEU A 36 -15.16 4.86 14.92
C LEU A 36 -14.28 5.05 16.17
N ALA A 37 -14.41 6.17 16.86
CA ALA A 37 -13.66 6.42 18.08
C ALA A 37 -14.05 5.42 19.19
N ALA A 38 -15.35 5.17 19.37
CA ALA A 38 -15.87 4.31 20.44
C ALA A 38 -15.59 2.81 20.19
N HIS A 39 -15.70 2.34 18.93
CA HIS A 39 -15.62 0.92 18.59
C HIS A 39 -14.31 0.52 17.95
N GLY A 40 -13.64 1.45 17.27
CA GLY A 40 -12.36 1.22 16.58
C GLY A 40 -11.13 1.50 17.44
N GLY A 41 -11.29 2.20 18.55
CA GLY A 41 -10.17 2.66 19.38
C GLY A 41 -9.28 3.69 18.67
N PHE A 42 -9.86 4.48 17.77
CA PHE A 42 -9.17 5.53 17.03
C PHE A 42 -9.41 6.90 17.66
N ALA A 43 -8.41 7.78 17.64
CA ALA A 43 -8.67 9.21 17.67
C ALA A 43 -9.16 9.63 16.27
N VAL A 44 -10.26 10.37 16.18
CA VAL A 44 -10.79 10.87 14.91
C VAL A 44 -10.71 12.38 14.90
N TRP A 45 -10.03 12.92 13.89
CA TRP A 45 -9.91 14.35 13.66
C TRP A 45 -10.65 14.70 12.36
N LEU A 46 -11.54 15.68 12.44
CA LEU A 46 -12.24 16.26 11.31
C LEU A 46 -11.56 17.59 11.00
N ALA A 47 -10.98 17.73 9.81
CA ALA A 47 -10.29 18.93 9.38
C ALA A 47 -10.94 19.47 8.11
N GLY A 48 -10.99 20.77 7.93
CA GLY A 48 -11.58 21.42 6.76
C GLY A 48 -12.74 22.33 7.13
N ALA A 49 -13.90 22.16 6.48
CA ALA A 49 -15.05 23.03 6.68
C ALA A 49 -15.69 22.88 8.08
N ASP A 50 -16.22 23.98 8.59
CA ASP A 50 -16.96 24.01 9.85
C ASP A 50 -18.21 23.12 9.82
N LEU A 51 -18.54 22.54 10.99
CA LEU A 51 -19.70 21.67 11.18
C LEU A 51 -20.71 22.30 12.16
N PRO A 52 -21.36 23.44 11.85
CA PRO A 52 -22.20 24.17 12.78
C PRO A 52 -23.43 23.39 13.27
N HIS A 53 -23.87 22.37 12.54
CA HIS A 53 -24.97 21.51 12.97
C HIS A 53 -24.53 20.35 13.88
N ALA A 54 -23.23 20.09 14.01
CA ALA A 54 -22.69 19.02 14.84
C ALA A 54 -22.15 19.57 16.18
N ALA A 55 -23.01 20.15 17.01
CA ALA A 55 -22.67 20.86 18.25
C ALA A 55 -21.87 20.04 19.28
N ARG A 56 -21.84 18.71 19.15
CA ARG A 56 -21.07 17.79 19.99
C ARG A 56 -19.62 17.61 19.57
N VAL A 57 -19.22 18.13 18.39
CA VAL A 57 -17.83 18.13 17.95
C VAL A 57 -17.12 19.32 18.58
N THR A 58 -16.01 19.05 19.29
CA THR A 58 -15.18 20.13 19.86
C THR A 58 -14.31 20.71 18.78
N VAL A 59 -14.44 22.01 18.53
CA VAL A 59 -13.64 22.72 17.52
C VAL A 59 -12.38 23.27 18.19
N HIS A 60 -11.23 22.94 17.61
CA HIS A 60 -9.92 23.46 18.01
C HIS A 60 -9.33 24.30 16.88
N PRO A 61 -9.25 25.64 17.01
CA PRO A 61 -8.59 26.47 16.03
C PRO A 61 -7.09 26.16 16.01
N VAL A 62 -6.59 25.70 14.90
CA VAL A 62 -5.15 25.47 14.70
C VAL A 62 -4.53 26.72 14.11
N ARG A 63 -3.57 27.34 14.83
CA ARG A 63 -2.75 28.43 14.28
C ARG A 63 -1.50 27.83 13.68
N LEU A 64 -1.35 27.99 12.38
CA LEU A 64 -0.13 27.59 11.70
C LEU A 64 1.00 28.58 12.02
N PRO A 65 2.23 28.12 12.22
CA PRO A 65 3.39 29.01 12.26
C PRO A 65 3.46 29.84 10.97
N GLU A 66 3.96 31.11 11.09
CA GLU A 66 3.92 32.10 10.02
C GLU A 66 4.56 31.58 8.70
N HIS A 67 5.72 30.92 8.80
CA HIS A 67 6.38 30.31 7.65
C HIS A 67 5.58 29.18 6.98
N VAL A 68 4.70 28.50 7.71
CA VAL A 68 3.81 27.47 7.16
C VAL A 68 2.57 28.13 6.53
N ALA A 69 2.04 29.18 7.16
CA ALA A 69 0.93 29.93 6.61
C ALA A 69 1.31 30.62 5.27
N GLU A 70 2.52 31.15 5.15
CA GLU A 70 3.05 31.69 3.89
C GLU A 70 3.16 30.64 2.79
N LEU A 71 3.63 29.42 3.13
CA LEU A 71 3.69 28.32 2.18
C LEU A 71 2.30 27.87 1.69
N VAL A 72 1.30 27.90 2.57
CA VAL A 72 -0.08 27.59 2.21
C VAL A 72 -0.65 28.68 1.32
N ALA A 73 -0.44 29.95 1.65
CA ALA A 73 -0.92 31.09 0.86
C ALA A 73 -0.33 31.11 -0.57
N THR A 74 0.93 30.70 -0.73
CA THR A 74 1.56 30.56 -2.06
C THR A 74 1.12 29.30 -2.81
N ALA A 75 0.55 28.31 -2.12
CA ALA A 75 0.05 27.07 -2.74
C ALA A 75 -1.30 27.30 -3.45
N ASP A 76 -2.08 28.32 -3.07
CA ASP A 76 -3.36 28.65 -3.70
C ASP A 76 -3.21 29.12 -5.16
N ASP A 77 -2.03 29.59 -5.57
CA ASP A 77 -1.71 29.96 -6.96
C ASP A 77 -1.23 28.76 -7.82
N LEU A 78 -1.00 27.60 -7.23
CA LEU A 78 -0.73 26.40 -8.00
C LEU A 78 -2.05 25.84 -8.56
N PRO A 79 -2.11 25.45 -9.85
CA PRO A 79 -3.30 24.80 -10.37
C PRO A 79 -3.56 23.58 -9.49
N VAL A 80 -4.62 23.67 -8.68
CA VAL A 80 -5.11 22.54 -7.87
C VAL A 80 -5.57 21.50 -8.88
N ALA A 81 -4.68 20.58 -9.22
CA ALA A 81 -5.14 19.27 -9.66
C ALA A 81 -6.07 18.81 -8.55
N GLY A 82 -7.36 18.69 -8.84
CA GLY A 82 -8.35 18.26 -7.87
C GLY A 82 -7.79 17.09 -7.07
N PRO A 83 -8.16 16.91 -5.79
CA PRO A 83 -7.63 15.84 -4.99
C PRO A 83 -7.73 14.56 -5.81
N PRO A 84 -6.66 13.79 -5.96
CA PRO A 84 -6.76 12.53 -6.64
C PRO A 84 -7.92 11.78 -6.00
N PRO A 85 -8.78 11.12 -6.80
CA PRO A 85 -9.91 10.37 -6.26
C PRO A 85 -9.37 9.53 -5.10
N ALA A 86 -10.01 9.62 -3.93
CA ALA A 86 -9.56 8.92 -2.74
C ALA A 86 -9.46 7.43 -3.09
N THR A 87 -8.28 7.00 -3.43
CA THR A 87 -8.03 5.60 -3.71
C THR A 87 -8.03 4.90 -2.36
N LEU A 88 -9.08 4.16 -2.09
CA LEU A 88 -9.13 3.26 -0.94
C LEU A 88 -8.02 2.22 -1.12
N THR A 89 -6.89 2.46 -0.50
CA THR A 89 -5.81 1.48 -0.43
C THR A 89 -6.16 0.46 0.65
N TYR A 90 -6.50 -0.74 0.24
CA TYR A 90 -6.67 -1.85 1.16
C TYR A 90 -5.29 -2.30 1.66
N PRO A 91 -5.13 -2.54 2.98
CA PRO A 91 -3.89 -3.12 3.46
C PRO A 91 -3.68 -4.49 2.80
N PRO A 92 -2.44 -4.80 2.36
CA PRO A 92 -2.17 -6.08 1.74
C PRO A 92 -2.49 -7.23 2.70
N VAL A 93 -3.21 -8.23 2.20
CA VAL A 93 -3.57 -9.45 2.95
C VAL A 93 -2.63 -10.56 2.51
N GLU A 94 -1.88 -11.14 3.45
CA GLU A 94 -0.98 -12.24 3.17
C GLU A 94 -1.72 -13.43 2.55
N GLY A 95 -1.16 -13.98 1.47
CA GLY A 95 -1.69 -15.11 0.73
C GLY A 95 -2.65 -14.74 -0.41
N ARG A 96 -2.93 -13.45 -0.63
CA ARG A 96 -3.82 -12.99 -1.70
C ARG A 96 -3.26 -11.77 -2.41
N PRO A 97 -3.49 -11.61 -3.73
CA PRO A 97 -3.20 -10.36 -4.43
C PRO A 97 -4.01 -9.21 -3.84
N ARG A 98 -3.53 -8.00 -3.96
CA ARG A 98 -4.24 -6.81 -3.52
C ARG A 98 -5.48 -6.59 -4.37
N ALA A 99 -6.61 -6.34 -3.70
CA ALA A 99 -7.89 -6.12 -4.37
C ALA A 99 -7.92 -4.82 -5.21
N ASP A 100 -7.04 -3.86 -4.86
CA ASP A 100 -6.90 -2.56 -5.55
C ASP A 100 -5.77 -2.57 -6.61
N SER A 101 -5.12 -3.71 -6.86
CA SER A 101 -4.07 -3.88 -7.87
C SER A 101 -4.56 -4.72 -9.05
N ALA A 102 -4.85 -4.06 -10.17
CA ALA A 102 -5.22 -4.75 -11.40
C ALA A 102 -4.10 -5.67 -11.92
N ALA A 103 -2.83 -5.24 -11.75
CA ALA A 103 -1.67 -6.02 -12.17
C ALA A 103 -1.52 -7.31 -11.36
N GLU A 104 -1.61 -7.22 -10.01
CA GLU A 104 -1.53 -8.42 -9.17
C GLU A 104 -2.68 -9.40 -9.47
N THR A 105 -3.89 -8.88 -9.66
CA THR A 105 -5.07 -9.70 -9.99
C THR A 105 -4.91 -10.39 -11.35
N ALA A 106 -4.42 -9.68 -12.35
CA ALA A 106 -4.17 -10.25 -13.68
C ALA A 106 -3.07 -11.32 -13.65
N LEU A 107 -1.97 -11.06 -12.93
CA LEU A 107 -0.87 -12.02 -12.79
C LEU A 107 -1.35 -13.27 -12.04
N GLU A 108 -2.10 -13.14 -10.95
CA GLU A 108 -2.64 -14.31 -10.24
C GLU A 108 -3.56 -15.14 -11.13
N SER A 109 -4.44 -14.51 -11.90
CA SER A 109 -5.33 -15.22 -12.83
C SER A 109 -4.55 -16.06 -13.83
N ALA A 110 -3.42 -15.55 -14.32
CA ALA A 110 -2.56 -16.29 -15.23
C ALA A 110 -1.74 -17.40 -14.53
N LEU A 111 -1.32 -17.16 -13.28
CA LEU A 111 -0.54 -18.13 -12.49
C LEU A 111 -1.38 -19.30 -11.97
N VAL A 112 -2.69 -19.13 -11.79
CA VAL A 112 -3.61 -20.22 -11.39
C VAL A 112 -3.61 -21.34 -12.41
N GLU A 113 -3.55 -21.00 -13.70
CA GLU A 113 -3.54 -21.97 -14.79
C GLU A 113 -2.17 -22.66 -14.99
N ALA A 114 -1.13 -22.15 -14.33
CA ALA A 114 0.24 -22.60 -14.51
C ALA A 114 0.65 -23.60 -13.40
N ALA A 115 0.72 -24.88 -13.70
CA ALA A 115 1.11 -25.92 -12.73
C ALA A 115 2.49 -25.68 -12.09
N TRP A 116 3.41 -25.05 -12.82
CA TRP A 116 4.74 -24.70 -12.32
C TRP A 116 4.73 -23.57 -11.27
N ALA A 117 3.66 -22.80 -11.18
CA ALA A 117 3.55 -21.64 -10.28
C ALA A 117 3.09 -22.02 -8.86
N ALA A 118 2.97 -23.29 -8.53
CA ALA A 118 2.61 -23.75 -7.19
C ALA A 118 3.64 -23.29 -6.14
N GLY A 119 3.18 -23.12 -4.89
CA GLY A 119 4.03 -22.74 -3.76
C GLY A 119 4.20 -21.22 -3.56
N ARG A 120 3.54 -20.38 -4.37
CA ARG A 120 3.58 -18.94 -4.26
C ARG A 120 2.77 -18.40 -3.08
N ILE A 121 3.24 -17.30 -2.51
CA ILE A 121 2.57 -16.56 -1.43
C ILE A 121 2.53 -15.08 -1.80
N TRP A 122 1.33 -14.53 -1.91
CA TRP A 122 1.10 -13.10 -2.13
C TRP A 122 1.25 -12.30 -0.85
N ASN A 123 1.75 -11.07 -0.98
CA ASN A 123 1.81 -10.08 0.08
C ASN A 123 2.45 -10.60 1.37
N ARG A 124 3.54 -11.34 1.22
CA ARG A 124 4.27 -11.93 2.35
C ARG A 124 4.99 -10.87 3.16
N ARG A 125 4.72 -10.83 4.47
CA ARG A 125 5.47 -9.98 5.38
C ARG A 125 6.87 -10.53 5.60
N TYR A 126 7.87 -9.70 5.31
CA TYR A 126 9.27 -10.04 5.52
C TYR A 126 9.76 -9.51 6.86
N ALA A 127 10.49 -10.34 7.62
CA ALA A 127 10.84 -10.06 9.03
C ALA A 127 12.01 -9.07 9.21
N ALA A 128 12.66 -8.61 8.14
CA ALA A 128 13.72 -7.61 8.24
C ALA A 128 13.19 -6.28 8.84
N ARG A 129 14.06 -5.52 9.48
CA ARG A 129 13.69 -4.20 10.00
C ARG A 129 14.26 -3.12 9.07
N PRO A 130 13.44 -2.18 8.57
CA PRO A 130 11.98 -2.05 8.78
C PRO A 130 11.20 -3.17 8.08
N HIS A 131 10.06 -3.56 8.65
CA HIS A 131 9.19 -4.56 8.03
C HIS A 131 8.66 -4.06 6.69
N TYR A 132 8.70 -4.92 5.70
CA TYR A 132 8.06 -4.66 4.40
C TYR A 132 7.28 -5.89 3.92
N VAL A 133 6.49 -5.69 2.89
CA VAL A 133 5.68 -6.74 2.26
C VAL A 133 6.29 -7.01 0.89
N ILE A 134 6.48 -8.28 0.57
CA ILE A 134 6.88 -8.74 -0.77
C ILE A 134 5.60 -9.03 -1.52
N ASP A 135 5.42 -8.48 -2.72
CA ASP A 135 4.18 -8.63 -3.47
C ASP A 135 3.91 -10.10 -3.78
N LEU A 136 4.91 -10.85 -4.27
CA LEU A 136 4.76 -12.28 -4.56
C LEU A 136 6.07 -13.03 -4.25
N LEU A 137 5.97 -14.16 -3.55
CA LEU A 137 7.12 -14.90 -3.06
C LEU A 137 6.99 -16.40 -3.34
N TRP A 138 8.05 -17.02 -3.82
CA TRP A 138 8.27 -18.47 -3.78
C TRP A 138 9.40 -18.77 -2.78
N PRO A 139 9.06 -19.18 -1.55
CA PRO A 139 10.05 -19.39 -0.49
C PRO A 139 11.06 -20.50 -0.81
N ASP A 140 10.59 -21.61 -1.35
CA ASP A 140 11.42 -22.79 -1.62
C ASP A 140 12.46 -22.52 -2.73
N GLU A 141 12.07 -21.78 -3.75
CA GLU A 141 12.93 -21.36 -4.86
C GLU A 141 13.70 -20.07 -4.57
N ARG A 142 13.48 -19.46 -3.40
CA ARG A 142 14.07 -18.17 -3.03
C ARG A 142 13.88 -17.10 -4.09
N CYS A 143 12.66 -16.98 -4.59
CA CYS A 143 12.28 -16.01 -5.60
C CYS A 143 11.31 -15.00 -5.00
N ALA A 144 11.69 -13.73 -4.99
CA ALA A 144 10.84 -12.59 -4.63
C ALA A 144 10.49 -11.83 -5.90
N VAL A 145 9.23 -11.47 -6.06
CA VAL A 145 8.74 -10.67 -7.18
C VAL A 145 8.11 -9.40 -6.64
N GLU A 146 8.43 -8.28 -7.27
CA GLU A 146 7.90 -6.96 -6.98
C GLU A 146 7.21 -6.42 -8.22
N ILE A 147 6.04 -5.83 -8.05
CA ILE A 147 5.24 -5.26 -9.11
C ILE A 147 5.16 -3.75 -8.89
N ASP A 148 5.94 -3.01 -9.68
CA ASP A 148 6.10 -1.57 -9.52
C ASP A 148 5.04 -0.78 -10.29
N GLY A 149 4.31 0.09 -9.59
CA GLY A 149 3.43 1.08 -10.20
C GLY A 149 4.21 2.25 -10.81
N ASP A 150 3.64 2.89 -11.83
CA ASP A 150 4.27 4.02 -12.55
C ASP A 150 4.47 5.29 -11.70
N GLU A 151 3.76 5.42 -10.58
CA GLU A 151 3.65 6.66 -9.81
C GLU A 151 4.77 6.91 -8.79
N HIS A 152 5.83 6.09 -8.74
CA HIS A 152 6.71 6.07 -7.57
C HIS A 152 8.21 6.30 -7.82
N ARG A 153 8.57 7.30 -8.63
CA ARG A 153 9.97 7.62 -8.99
C ARG A 153 10.68 8.66 -8.12
N GLY A 154 10.30 8.82 -6.84
CA GLY A 154 10.98 9.77 -5.95
C GLY A 154 12.33 9.26 -5.43
N PRO A 155 13.40 10.14 -5.35
CA PRO A 155 14.76 9.74 -4.95
C PRO A 155 14.85 9.05 -3.57
N ARG A 156 14.01 9.41 -2.62
CA ARG A 156 14.01 8.80 -1.27
C ARG A 156 13.45 7.38 -1.28
N LYS A 157 12.45 7.11 -2.11
CA LYS A 157 11.86 5.78 -2.25
C LYS A 157 12.86 4.84 -2.93
N PHE A 158 13.54 5.31 -3.96
CA PHE A 158 14.58 4.56 -4.67
C PHE A 158 15.70 4.06 -3.75
N ALA A 159 16.17 4.88 -2.80
CA ALA A 159 17.18 4.47 -1.83
C ALA A 159 16.67 3.42 -0.83
N HIS A 160 15.39 3.50 -0.44
CA HIS A 160 14.75 2.53 0.44
C HIS A 160 14.54 1.18 -0.25
N ASP A 161 14.09 1.21 -1.51
CA ASP A 161 13.87 0.00 -2.31
C ASP A 161 15.19 -0.75 -2.57
N ARG A 162 16.28 -0.02 -2.86
CA ARG A 162 17.61 -0.62 -2.98
C ARG A 162 18.10 -1.32 -1.71
N ARG A 163 17.86 -0.73 -0.54
CA ARG A 163 18.20 -1.39 0.74
C ARG A 163 17.42 -2.69 0.92
N ARG A 164 16.16 -2.69 0.53
CA ARG A 164 15.30 -3.86 0.60
C ARG A 164 15.79 -5.00 -0.29
N ASP A 165 16.12 -4.67 -1.54
CA ASP A 165 16.66 -5.64 -2.49
C ASP A 165 17.95 -6.26 -1.97
N VAL A 166 18.85 -5.47 -1.39
CA VAL A 166 20.09 -5.97 -0.78
C VAL A 166 19.82 -6.95 0.37
N LEU A 167 18.86 -6.66 1.24
CA LEU A 167 18.51 -7.56 2.34
C LEU A 167 17.97 -8.89 1.83
N LEU A 168 17.10 -8.87 0.82
CA LEU A 168 16.60 -10.10 0.19
C LEU A 168 17.72 -10.90 -0.47
N GLN A 169 18.63 -10.23 -1.16
CA GLN A 169 19.78 -10.88 -1.80
C GLN A 169 20.73 -11.50 -0.78
N LEU A 170 20.99 -10.84 0.35
CA LEU A 170 21.79 -11.39 1.44
C LEU A 170 21.15 -12.64 2.05
N ASP A 171 19.83 -12.70 2.09
CA ASP A 171 19.07 -13.88 2.52
C ASP A 171 18.93 -14.93 1.40
N GLY A 172 19.61 -14.72 0.27
CA GLY A 172 19.70 -15.66 -0.84
C GLY A 172 18.48 -15.63 -1.78
N TYR A 173 17.64 -14.62 -1.70
CA TYR A 173 16.53 -14.42 -2.64
C TYR A 173 17.00 -13.71 -3.91
N ALA A 174 16.54 -14.19 -5.06
CA ALA A 174 16.55 -13.37 -6.27
C ALA A 174 15.32 -12.47 -6.26
N VAL A 175 15.50 -11.22 -6.65
CA VAL A 175 14.42 -10.25 -6.77
C VAL A 175 14.16 -9.98 -8.24
N LEU A 176 12.97 -10.32 -8.70
CA LEU A 176 12.48 -10.03 -10.05
C LEU A 176 11.51 -8.86 -9.96
N ARG A 177 11.71 -7.85 -10.78
CA ARG A 177 10.85 -6.65 -10.77
C ARG A 177 10.17 -6.49 -12.11
N PHE A 178 8.86 -6.31 -12.07
CA PHE A 178 8.04 -6.04 -13.24
C PHE A 178 7.23 -4.78 -12.99
N THR A 179 7.01 -3.98 -14.01
CA THR A 179 6.09 -2.85 -13.92
C THR A 179 4.64 -3.31 -14.07
N ASN A 180 3.70 -2.56 -13.51
CA ASN A 180 2.27 -2.78 -13.77
C ASN A 180 1.98 -2.88 -15.27
N HIS A 181 2.63 -2.03 -16.05
CA HIS A 181 2.48 -2.03 -17.51
C HIS A 181 2.89 -3.37 -18.12
N GLN A 182 4.08 -3.90 -17.77
CA GLN A 182 4.55 -5.19 -18.28
C GLN A 182 3.58 -6.33 -17.93
N VAL A 183 3.12 -6.36 -16.68
CA VAL A 183 2.18 -7.40 -16.24
C VAL A 183 0.87 -7.35 -17.02
N LEU A 184 0.37 -6.14 -17.31
CA LEU A 184 -0.93 -5.96 -17.98
C LEU A 184 -0.85 -6.10 -19.50
N THR A 185 0.26 -5.68 -20.12
CA THR A 185 0.39 -5.66 -21.60
C THR A 185 1.16 -6.82 -22.16
N GLU A 186 2.09 -7.40 -21.38
CA GLU A 186 2.99 -8.45 -21.83
C GLU A 186 3.01 -9.66 -20.87
N PRO A 187 1.83 -10.15 -20.40
CA PRO A 187 1.77 -11.19 -19.37
C PRO A 187 2.50 -12.48 -19.79
N GLY A 188 2.50 -12.82 -21.06
CA GLY A 188 3.22 -13.99 -21.56
C GLY A 188 4.73 -13.92 -21.36
N GLN A 189 5.35 -12.75 -21.49
CA GLN A 189 6.77 -12.56 -21.22
C GLN A 189 7.08 -12.65 -19.73
N VAL A 190 6.23 -12.03 -18.89
CA VAL A 190 6.37 -12.11 -17.44
C VAL A 190 6.30 -13.56 -16.97
N LEU A 191 5.32 -14.33 -17.43
CA LEU A 191 5.18 -15.74 -17.12
C LEU A 191 6.38 -16.56 -17.59
N ALA A 192 6.87 -16.33 -18.79
CA ALA A 192 8.03 -17.03 -19.32
C ALA A 192 9.30 -16.80 -18.47
N HIS A 193 9.55 -15.56 -18.03
CA HIS A 193 10.68 -15.25 -17.15
C HIS A 193 10.54 -15.92 -15.78
N LEU A 194 9.34 -15.90 -15.19
CA LEU A 194 9.06 -16.56 -13.92
C LEU A 194 9.25 -18.06 -14.02
N GLU A 195 8.69 -18.69 -15.04
CA GLU A 195 8.81 -20.13 -15.28
C GLU A 195 10.27 -20.55 -15.48
N GLN A 196 11.01 -19.82 -16.32
CA GLN A 196 12.44 -20.08 -16.57
C GLN A 196 13.23 -20.04 -15.26
N TYR A 197 13.02 -18.99 -14.45
CA TYR A 197 13.73 -18.85 -13.18
C TYR A 197 13.37 -19.97 -12.20
N LEU A 198 12.08 -20.23 -11.96
CA LEU A 198 11.65 -21.25 -11.01
C LEU A 198 12.10 -22.66 -11.41
N ARG A 199 12.07 -22.98 -12.70
CA ARG A 199 12.58 -24.27 -13.23
C ARG A 199 14.08 -24.41 -13.00
N SER A 200 14.86 -23.36 -13.22
CA SER A 200 16.32 -23.42 -12.99
C SER A 200 16.62 -23.69 -11.51
N ARG A 201 15.95 -23.01 -10.60
CA ARG A 201 16.15 -23.20 -9.15
C ARG A 201 15.79 -24.61 -8.68
N ARG A 202 14.70 -25.18 -9.20
CA ARG A 202 14.26 -26.55 -8.89
C ARG A 202 15.26 -27.59 -9.40
N THR A 203 15.84 -27.36 -10.56
CA THR A 203 16.87 -28.23 -11.13
C THR A 203 18.17 -28.23 -10.31
N ASP A 204 18.59 -27.06 -9.85
CA ASP A 204 19.80 -26.89 -9.03
C ASP A 204 19.62 -27.54 -7.65
N ALA A 205 18.49 -27.33 -6.99
CA ALA A 205 18.14 -27.98 -5.72
C ALA A 205 18.11 -29.52 -5.83
N HIS A 206 17.81 -30.07 -7.00
CA HIS A 206 17.84 -31.52 -7.23
C HIS A 206 19.27 -32.06 -7.41
N LYS A 207 20.20 -31.25 -7.94
CA LYS A 207 21.61 -31.60 -8.10
C LYS A 207 22.39 -31.56 -6.78
N GLU A 208 22.05 -30.63 -5.89
CA GLU A 208 22.69 -30.50 -4.56
C GLU A 208 22.30 -31.63 -3.57
N LYS A 209 21.21 -32.34 -3.83
CA LYS A 209 20.72 -33.47 -3.00
C LYS A 209 21.24 -34.84 -3.45
N ARG A 210 22.03 -34.87 -4.50
CA ARG A 210 22.68 -36.11 -5.03
C ARG A 210 24.16 -36.15 -4.71
#